data_07a983f0294d9229f3240a19e80988e6
#
_entry.id   07a983f0294d9229f3240a19e80988e6
#
_cell.length_a   1.000
_cell.length_b   1.000
_cell.length_c   1.000
_cell.angle_alpha   90.00
_cell.angle_beta   90.00
_cell.angle_gamma   90.00
#
_symmetry.space_group_name_H-M   'P 1'
#
loop_
_entity.id
_entity.type
_entity.pdbx_description
1 polymer ?
#
loop_
_entity_poly.entity_id
_entity_poly.type
_entity_poly.pdbx_seq_one_letter_code
_entity_poly.pdbx_strand_id
1 'polypeptide(L)'
;MKISELWSGMGRAVNNLTAAIIASPVLALLSSDSNLSAIILILVLFVAVSIVSVIYTVWKNDFIKQQTIEVIDEKEKLRRFSELYSFTDRETEVFEQLVNTEDSIQVIAENIYVSKRTLERYVSAIYEKTGVKSRIGLLNLYNK
;
A
#
# COMPACT_ATOMS: atom_id res chain seq x y z
N MET A 1 14.06 5.80 2.31
CA MET A 1 13.71 4.73 3.27
C MET A 1 12.26 4.37 3.00
N LYS A 2 11.99 3.16 2.51
CA LYS A 2 10.64 2.75 2.10
C LYS A 2 9.75 2.57 3.34
N ILE A 3 8.52 3.06 3.27
CA ILE A 3 7.51 2.94 4.34
C ILE A 3 7.34 1.49 4.79
N SER A 4 7.49 0.52 3.87
CA SER A 4 7.46 -0.91 4.16
C SER A 4 8.55 -1.39 5.12
N GLU A 5 9.73 -0.77 5.12
CA GLU A 5 10.84 -1.12 6.02
C GLU A 5 10.61 -0.58 7.43
N LEU A 6 10.04 0.62 7.55
CA LEU A 6 9.60 1.18 8.84
C LEU A 6 8.54 0.29 9.51
N TRP A 7 7.56 -0.17 8.73
CA TRP A 7 6.48 -1.03 9.25
C TRP A 7 6.97 -2.43 9.62
N SER A 8 7.90 -3.01 8.87
CA SER A 8 8.50 -4.31 9.21
C SER A 8 9.38 -4.20 10.46
N GLY A 9 10.06 -3.08 10.64
CA GLY A 9 10.85 -2.78 11.83
C GLY A 9 9.98 -2.62 13.09
N MET A 10 8.89 -1.88 12.97
CA MET A 10 7.93 -1.68 14.06
C MET A 10 7.22 -2.98 14.45
N GLY A 11 6.84 -3.82 13.50
CA GLY A 11 6.23 -5.12 13.78
C GLY A 11 7.18 -6.07 14.54
N ARG A 12 8.47 -6.08 14.20
CA ARG A 12 9.50 -6.84 14.95
C ARG A 12 9.74 -6.26 16.33
N ALA A 13 9.76 -4.95 16.48
CA ALA A 13 9.92 -4.28 17.76
C ALA A 13 8.75 -4.57 18.71
N VAL A 14 7.52 -4.55 18.20
CA VAL A 14 6.31 -4.91 18.97
C VAL A 14 6.35 -6.40 19.39
N ASN A 15 6.73 -7.32 18.49
CA ASN A 15 6.87 -8.73 18.83
C ASN A 15 7.98 -8.99 19.86
N ASN A 16 9.10 -8.29 19.78
CA ASN A 16 10.20 -8.41 20.74
C ASN A 16 9.82 -7.81 22.10
N LEU A 17 9.10 -6.67 22.11
CA LEU A 17 8.57 -6.07 23.34
C LEU A 17 7.52 -6.95 24.01
N THR A 18 6.61 -7.54 23.25
CA THR A 18 5.62 -8.49 23.81
C THR A 18 6.29 -9.75 24.34
N ALA A 19 7.29 -10.29 23.65
CA ALA A 19 8.07 -11.44 24.15
C ALA A 19 8.85 -11.10 25.44
N ALA A 20 9.46 -9.92 25.53
CA ALA A 20 10.16 -9.48 26.73
C ALA A 20 9.21 -9.19 27.90
N ILE A 21 8.04 -8.60 27.63
CA ILE A 21 7.01 -8.32 28.64
C ILE A 21 6.39 -9.64 29.17
N ILE A 22 6.29 -10.68 28.34
CA ILE A 22 5.77 -12.00 28.75
C ILE A 22 6.83 -12.79 29.51
N ALA A 23 8.11 -12.77 29.11
CA ALA A 23 9.17 -13.52 29.72
C ALA A 23 9.53 -12.98 31.12
N SER A 24 9.51 -11.67 31.30
CA SER A 24 9.89 -11.01 32.57
C SER A 24 8.99 -11.39 33.76
N PRO A 25 7.65 -11.37 33.70
CA PRO A 25 6.80 -11.75 34.82
C PRO A 25 6.79 -13.26 35.09
N VAL A 26 6.99 -14.09 34.05
CA VAL A 26 7.12 -15.56 34.23
C VAL A 26 8.39 -15.90 35.05
N LEU A 27 9.49 -15.19 34.76
CA LEU A 27 10.74 -15.36 35.56
C LEU A 27 10.58 -14.86 37.01
N ALA A 28 9.84 -13.76 37.20
CA ALA A 28 9.56 -13.22 38.54
C ALA A 28 8.64 -14.12 39.37
N LEU A 29 7.71 -14.83 38.75
CA LEU A 29 6.85 -15.84 39.40
C LEU A 29 7.62 -17.07 39.90
N LEU A 30 8.74 -17.41 39.26
CA LEU A 30 9.58 -18.54 39.62
C LEU A 30 10.55 -18.25 40.82
N SER A 31 10.70 -16.97 41.21
CA SER A 31 11.74 -16.54 42.13
C SER A 31 11.27 -15.91 43.45
N SER A 32 9.96 -15.78 43.72
CA SER A 32 9.48 -15.04 44.92
C SER A 32 8.34 -15.73 45.66
N ASP A 33 8.41 -15.69 47.01
CA ASP A 33 7.29 -15.98 47.89
C ASP A 33 6.07 -15.12 47.53
N SER A 34 5.05 -15.79 46.98
CA SER A 34 3.98 -15.19 46.21
C SER A 34 3.01 -14.37 47.04
N ASN A 35 3.09 -13.06 46.97
CA ASN A 35 1.97 -12.18 47.28
C ASN A 35 0.89 -12.36 46.20
N LEU A 36 -0.24 -12.89 46.56
CA LEU A 36 -1.40 -13.13 45.69
C LEU A 36 -1.78 -11.88 44.87
N SER A 37 -1.57 -10.68 45.42
CA SER A 37 -1.81 -9.39 44.76
C SER A 37 -0.90 -9.14 43.54
N ALA A 38 0.38 -9.57 43.63
CA ALA A 38 1.32 -9.44 42.52
C ALA A 38 0.95 -10.37 41.34
N ILE A 39 0.49 -11.57 41.61
CA ILE A 39 0.03 -12.54 40.61
C ILE A 39 -1.20 -11.99 39.87
N ILE A 40 -2.17 -11.43 40.58
CA ILE A 40 -3.36 -10.85 40.03
C ILE A 40 -2.99 -9.66 39.12
N LEU A 41 -2.07 -8.78 39.54
CA LEU A 41 -1.61 -7.64 38.75
C LEU A 41 -0.98 -8.08 37.41
N ILE A 42 -0.13 -9.11 37.47
CA ILE A 42 0.53 -9.68 36.28
C ILE A 42 -0.50 -10.27 35.30
N LEU A 43 -1.49 -11.00 35.80
CA LEU A 43 -2.56 -11.55 34.98
C LEU A 43 -3.39 -10.46 34.30
N VAL A 44 -3.74 -9.38 35.01
CA VAL A 44 -4.46 -8.25 34.45
C VAL A 44 -3.65 -7.56 33.34
N LEU A 45 -2.36 -7.33 33.55
CA LEU A 45 -1.48 -6.77 32.54
C LEU A 45 -1.36 -7.66 31.30
N PHE A 46 -1.27 -8.97 31.51
CA PHE A 46 -1.20 -9.94 30.42
C PHE A 46 -2.48 -9.91 29.56
N VAL A 47 -3.64 -9.90 30.19
CA VAL A 47 -4.92 -9.80 29.50
C VAL A 47 -5.03 -8.47 28.73
N ALA A 48 -4.64 -7.35 29.35
CA ALA A 48 -4.66 -6.04 28.69
C ALA A 48 -3.77 -5.99 27.44
N VAL A 49 -2.55 -6.52 27.51
CA VAL A 49 -1.62 -6.60 26.37
C VAL A 49 -2.16 -7.52 25.28
N SER A 50 -2.78 -8.64 25.66
CA SER A 50 -3.42 -9.55 24.69
C SER A 50 -4.57 -8.88 23.93
N ILE A 51 -5.42 -8.13 24.61
CA ILE A 51 -6.53 -7.39 24.01
C ILE A 51 -5.99 -6.35 23.02
N VAL A 52 -5.01 -5.55 23.43
CA VAL A 52 -4.39 -4.53 22.56
C VAL A 52 -3.76 -5.19 21.32
N SER A 53 -3.09 -6.33 21.48
CA SER A 53 -2.49 -7.08 20.38
C SER A 53 -3.54 -7.56 19.38
N VAL A 54 -4.67 -8.07 19.84
CA VAL A 54 -5.79 -8.52 18.99
C VAL A 54 -6.39 -7.33 18.23
N ILE A 55 -6.68 -6.23 18.93
CA ILE A 55 -7.23 -5.00 18.31
C ILE A 55 -6.28 -4.48 17.23
N TYR A 56 -4.98 -4.42 17.51
CA TYR A 56 -3.98 -4.00 16.55
C TYR A 56 -3.94 -4.91 15.30
N THR A 57 -4.04 -6.21 15.50
CA THR A 57 -4.02 -7.18 14.39
C THR A 57 -5.24 -7.05 13.49
N VAL A 58 -6.42 -6.90 14.09
CA VAL A 58 -7.69 -6.69 13.35
C VAL A 58 -7.63 -5.38 12.56
N TRP A 59 -7.26 -4.28 13.21
CA TRP A 59 -7.15 -2.98 12.58
C TRP A 59 -6.14 -2.96 11.42
N LYS A 60 -4.98 -3.62 11.61
CA LYS A 60 -3.98 -3.76 10.56
C LYS A 60 -4.49 -4.55 9.36
N ASN A 61 -5.22 -5.63 9.59
CA ASN A 61 -5.79 -6.46 8.51
C ASN A 61 -6.83 -5.69 7.70
N ASP A 62 -7.70 -4.91 8.35
CA ASP A 62 -8.69 -4.09 7.67
C ASP A 62 -8.05 -2.99 6.83
N PHE A 63 -7.01 -2.34 7.36
CA PHE A 63 -6.25 -1.32 6.61
C PHE A 63 -5.58 -1.89 5.36
N ILE A 64 -4.91 -3.06 5.47
CA ILE A 64 -4.28 -3.72 4.32
C ILE A 64 -5.33 -4.15 3.29
N LYS A 65 -6.47 -4.65 3.74
CA LYS A 65 -7.57 -5.09 2.87
C LYS A 65 -8.15 -3.92 2.07
N GLN A 66 -8.37 -2.76 2.71
CA GLN A 66 -8.84 -1.56 2.01
C GLN A 66 -7.85 -1.11 0.92
N GLN A 67 -6.56 -1.00 1.23
CA GLN A 67 -5.55 -0.64 0.23
C GLN A 67 -5.50 -1.62 -0.95
N THR A 68 -5.65 -2.91 -0.68
CA THR A 68 -5.64 -3.94 -1.74
C THR A 68 -6.86 -3.80 -2.65
N ILE A 69 -8.03 -3.50 -2.09
CA ILE A 69 -9.27 -3.32 -2.85
C ILE A 69 -9.16 -2.08 -3.75
N GLU A 70 -8.65 -0.95 -3.23
CA GLU A 70 -8.46 0.27 -4.02
C GLU A 70 -7.52 0.04 -5.22
N VAL A 71 -6.39 -0.64 -5.00
CA VAL A 71 -5.44 -0.95 -6.09
C VAL A 71 -6.04 -1.88 -7.14
N ILE A 72 -6.87 -2.86 -6.73
CA ILE A 72 -7.53 -3.77 -7.67
C ILE A 72 -8.58 -3.02 -8.49
N ASP A 73 -9.36 -2.16 -7.85
CA ASP A 73 -10.40 -1.37 -8.52
C ASP A 73 -9.80 -0.39 -9.53
N GLU A 74 -8.70 0.27 -9.17
CA GLU A 74 -7.99 1.19 -10.08
C GLU A 74 -7.39 0.47 -11.30
N LYS A 75 -6.78 -0.69 -11.11
CA LYS A 75 -6.29 -1.52 -12.23
C LYS A 75 -7.42 -2.00 -13.14
N GLU A 76 -8.53 -2.41 -12.57
CA GLU A 76 -9.70 -2.83 -13.33
C GLU A 76 -10.31 -1.66 -14.12
N LYS A 77 -10.38 -0.47 -13.53
CA LYS A 77 -10.81 0.75 -14.19
C LYS A 77 -9.91 1.10 -15.38
N LEU A 78 -8.60 1.02 -15.18
CA LEU A 78 -7.61 1.26 -16.23
C LEU A 78 -7.73 0.25 -17.37
N ARG A 79 -7.91 -1.04 -17.06
CA ARG A 79 -8.13 -2.09 -18.05
C ARG A 79 -9.39 -1.83 -18.87
N ARG A 80 -10.53 -1.54 -18.21
CA ARG A 80 -11.81 -1.24 -18.90
C ARG A 80 -11.70 -0.03 -19.80
N PHE A 81 -11.02 1.02 -19.36
CA PHE A 81 -10.78 2.22 -20.17
C PHE A 81 -9.95 1.90 -21.40
N SER A 82 -8.88 1.13 -21.25
CA SER A 82 -8.01 0.70 -22.34
C SER A 82 -8.74 -0.17 -23.36
N GLU A 83 -9.61 -1.07 -22.92
CA GLU A 83 -10.47 -1.88 -23.79
C GLU A 83 -11.50 -1.03 -24.54
N LEU A 84 -12.15 -0.09 -23.84
CA LEU A 84 -13.15 0.80 -24.43
C LEU A 84 -12.61 1.60 -25.61
N TYR A 85 -11.38 2.09 -25.50
CA TYR A 85 -10.71 2.87 -26.54
C TYR A 85 -9.77 2.05 -27.43
N SER A 86 -9.77 0.72 -27.27
CA SER A 86 -8.96 -0.21 -28.06
C SER A 86 -7.47 0.16 -28.04
N PHE A 87 -6.92 0.40 -26.86
CA PHE A 87 -5.51 0.65 -26.70
C PHE A 87 -4.71 -0.63 -26.93
N THR A 88 -3.55 -0.50 -27.54
CA THR A 88 -2.55 -1.58 -27.58
C THR A 88 -1.85 -1.71 -26.23
N ASP A 89 -1.16 -2.82 -25.98
CA ASP A 89 -0.42 -3.02 -24.72
C ASP A 89 0.55 -1.86 -24.41
N ARG A 90 1.23 -1.35 -25.44
CA ARG A 90 2.16 -0.21 -25.29
C ARG A 90 1.44 1.11 -25.05
N GLU A 91 0.31 1.34 -25.68
CA GLU A 91 -0.52 2.51 -25.39
C GLU A 91 -1.12 2.46 -23.99
N THR A 92 -1.50 1.28 -23.51
CA THR A 92 -1.98 1.07 -22.14
C THR A 92 -0.87 1.37 -21.11
N GLU A 93 0.35 0.89 -21.33
CA GLU A 93 1.52 1.20 -20.50
C GLU A 93 1.80 2.72 -20.44
N VAL A 94 1.76 3.38 -21.58
CA VAL A 94 1.92 4.84 -21.66
C VAL A 94 0.77 5.58 -20.98
N PHE A 95 -0.45 5.12 -21.18
CA PHE A 95 -1.65 5.70 -20.56
C PHE A 95 -1.58 5.59 -19.03
N GLU A 96 -1.18 4.43 -18.48
CA GLU A 96 -0.97 4.22 -17.05
C GLU A 96 0.02 5.25 -16.47
N GLN A 97 1.15 5.49 -17.14
CA GLN A 97 2.12 6.49 -16.71
C GLN A 97 1.56 7.92 -16.79
N LEU A 98 0.78 8.24 -17.83
CA LEU A 98 0.17 9.56 -17.97
C LEU A 98 -0.87 9.86 -16.89
N VAL A 99 -1.58 8.85 -16.40
CA VAL A 99 -2.64 9.00 -15.39
C VAL A 99 -2.04 9.04 -13.98
N ASN A 100 -1.08 8.17 -13.68
CA ASN A 100 -0.57 7.96 -12.34
C ASN A 100 0.58 8.87 -11.93
N THR A 101 1.21 9.59 -12.87
CA THR A 101 2.32 10.50 -12.56
C THR A 101 2.05 11.90 -13.09
N GLU A 102 2.69 12.90 -12.51
CA GLU A 102 2.74 14.27 -13.05
C GLU A 102 4.03 14.52 -13.86
N ASP A 103 4.79 13.47 -14.12
CA ASP A 103 6.08 13.54 -14.79
C ASP A 103 5.98 14.13 -16.20
N SER A 104 7.09 14.74 -16.62
CA SER A 104 7.23 15.22 -17.99
C SER A 104 7.33 14.06 -18.99
N ILE A 105 6.99 14.31 -20.24
CA ILE A 105 7.13 13.34 -21.35
C ILE A 105 8.53 12.74 -21.42
N GLN A 106 9.57 13.54 -21.10
CA GLN A 106 10.94 13.07 -21.10
C GLN A 106 11.17 12.00 -20.02
N VAL A 107 10.73 12.27 -18.79
CA VAL A 107 10.88 11.35 -17.64
C VAL A 107 10.08 10.06 -17.86
N ILE A 108 8.85 10.18 -18.38
CA ILE A 108 8.03 9.00 -18.69
C ILE A 108 8.73 8.14 -19.76
N ALA A 109 9.32 8.75 -20.81
CA ALA A 109 10.03 8.02 -21.85
C ALA A 109 11.24 7.24 -21.29
N GLU A 110 11.96 7.83 -20.35
CA GLU A 110 13.08 7.17 -19.65
C GLU A 110 12.59 6.00 -18.78
N ASN A 111 11.48 6.18 -18.06
CA ASN A 111 10.91 5.16 -17.18
C ASN A 111 10.46 3.89 -17.92
N ILE A 112 9.89 4.05 -19.14
CA ILE A 112 9.44 2.92 -19.96
C ILE A 112 10.44 2.50 -21.05
N TYR A 113 11.66 3.02 -21.00
CA TYR A 113 12.76 2.67 -21.88
C TYR A 113 12.47 2.89 -23.38
N VAL A 114 11.82 4.00 -23.72
CA VAL A 114 11.58 4.41 -25.11
C VAL A 114 12.16 5.79 -25.40
N SER A 115 12.34 6.11 -26.69
CA SER A 115 12.73 7.46 -27.07
C SER A 115 11.56 8.44 -26.84
N LYS A 116 11.88 9.70 -26.52
CA LYS A 116 10.88 10.77 -26.39
C LYS A 116 9.96 10.84 -27.62
N ARG A 117 10.52 10.75 -28.81
CA ARG A 117 9.76 10.76 -30.07
C ARG A 117 8.79 9.58 -30.18
N THR A 118 9.19 8.42 -29.71
CA THR A 118 8.33 7.22 -29.67
C THR A 118 7.18 7.42 -28.69
N LEU A 119 7.48 7.96 -27.51
CA LEU A 119 6.45 8.26 -26.51
C LEU A 119 5.43 9.29 -27.03
N GLU A 120 5.90 10.40 -27.62
CA GLU A 120 5.02 11.43 -28.23
C GLU A 120 4.08 10.83 -29.27
N ARG A 121 4.52 9.83 -30.02
CA ARG A 121 3.68 9.12 -30.98
C ARG A 121 2.59 8.28 -30.30
N TYR A 122 2.92 7.58 -29.19
CA TYR A 122 1.91 6.86 -28.42
C TYR A 122 0.90 7.82 -27.78
N VAL A 123 1.37 8.91 -27.19
CA VAL A 123 0.49 9.95 -26.62
C VAL A 123 -0.46 10.53 -27.66
N SER A 124 0.04 10.82 -28.87
CA SER A 124 -0.80 11.31 -29.97
C SER A 124 -1.86 10.28 -30.38
N ALA A 125 -1.50 9.00 -30.47
CA ALA A 125 -2.44 7.93 -30.79
C ALA A 125 -3.51 7.76 -29.69
N ILE A 126 -3.14 7.86 -28.40
CA ILE A 126 -4.09 7.85 -27.29
C ILE A 126 -5.08 9.02 -27.39
N TYR A 127 -4.57 10.23 -27.66
CA TYR A 127 -5.43 11.42 -27.81
C TYR A 127 -6.37 11.30 -29.00
N GLU A 128 -5.91 10.75 -30.12
CA GLU A 128 -6.74 10.50 -31.30
C GLU A 128 -7.86 9.49 -30.98
N LYS A 129 -7.55 8.37 -30.36
CA LYS A 129 -8.51 7.33 -29.97
C LYS A 129 -9.54 7.81 -28.97
N THR A 130 -9.15 8.67 -28.02
CA THR A 130 -10.04 9.19 -26.97
C THR A 130 -10.75 10.49 -27.36
N GLY A 131 -10.34 11.11 -28.45
CA GLY A 131 -10.89 12.39 -28.89
C GLY A 131 -10.50 13.61 -28.06
N VAL A 132 -9.51 13.46 -27.17
CA VAL A 132 -9.01 14.55 -26.32
C VAL A 132 -7.79 15.24 -26.95
N LYS A 133 -7.47 16.44 -26.48
CA LYS A 133 -6.36 17.24 -27.05
C LYS A 133 -5.24 17.51 -26.03
N SER A 134 -5.39 17.05 -24.81
CA SER A 134 -4.43 17.33 -23.73
C SER A 134 -4.46 16.27 -22.65
N ARG A 135 -3.38 16.19 -21.85
CA ARG A 135 -3.29 15.31 -20.69
C ARG A 135 -4.40 15.60 -19.65
N ILE A 136 -4.70 16.88 -19.42
CA ILE A 136 -5.80 17.27 -18.52
C ILE A 136 -7.14 16.77 -19.06
N GLY A 137 -7.38 16.89 -20.38
CA GLY A 137 -8.58 16.36 -21.02
C GLY A 137 -8.69 14.85 -20.85
N LEU A 138 -7.57 14.12 -20.98
CA LEU A 138 -7.50 12.68 -20.78
C LEU A 138 -7.82 12.28 -19.33
N LEU A 139 -7.24 12.97 -18.35
CA LEU A 139 -7.52 12.75 -16.93
C LEU A 139 -8.99 13.01 -16.58
N ASN A 140 -9.55 14.09 -17.09
CA ASN A 140 -10.96 14.41 -16.89
C ASN A 140 -11.90 13.36 -17.50
N LEU A 141 -11.53 12.80 -18.66
CA LEU A 141 -12.29 11.73 -19.29
C LEU A 141 -12.21 10.42 -18.51
N TYR A 142 -11.02 10.08 -17.99
CA TYR A 142 -10.78 8.89 -17.18
C TYR A 142 -11.48 8.93 -15.83
N ASN A 143 -11.60 10.11 -15.22
CA ASN A 143 -12.21 10.29 -13.90
C ASN A 143 -13.73 10.54 -13.94
N LYS A 144 -14.32 10.47 -15.11
CA LYS A 144 -15.77 10.67 -15.32
C LYS A 144 -16.56 9.37 -15.20
#